data_b83200bbf90f4204f0385270012a7311
#
_entry.id   b83200bbf90f4204f0385270012a7311
#
_cell.length_a   1.000
_cell.length_b   1.000
_cell.length_c   1.000
_cell.angle_alpha   90.00
_cell.angle_beta   90.00
_cell.angle_gamma   90.00
#
_symmetry.space_group_name_H-M   'P 1'
#
loop_
_entity.id
_entity.type
_entity.pdbx_description
1 polymer ?
#
loop_
_entity_poly.entity_id
_entity_poly.type
_entity_poly.pdbx_seq_one_letter_code
_entity_poly.pdbx_strand_id
1 'polypeptide(L)'
;MADFEKIKDFIIDPSIREARAHVEVKRAMNPCPIDFSQFQSTNPRSNGIDKEYGEGEDASNFNIARKKYDDDEEPQFTASFGSGKGQLPVEPGRYRLIWSRHCPWANRIAIAIDLLGLDKVISKGVVDPLRPAGVVGGWYFTLDKDDVDPVLKIHSLMEAYKKGNPDYDQRATVPALVDVTTGAVVNNDYHDLDIQLYEGWQEYIDKDAPDIYPEELRYDIDALNDVIYADVNLAVNLAALAGTQEEYEYYYDLVFDRLDWLEERLSTRRYLMGDTITSPDIRLFVTLTRFDLVFYQKYLLNKKRLVDYPNLWNYAKDLFSNPAFGGNTDFNSMRLRSYYVDHTPFADMPRLMPKGPDDSRWLEPNDREEKFSKK
;
A
#
# COMPACT_ATOMS: atom_id res chain seq x y z
N MET A 1 -4.98 9.59 -11.03
CA MET A 1 -6.43 9.55 -10.70
C MET A 1 -7.19 10.43 -11.68
N ALA A 2 -8.26 9.91 -12.27
CA ALA A 2 -9.07 10.65 -13.21
C ALA A 2 -9.97 11.67 -12.45
N ASP A 3 -10.15 12.85 -13.05
CA ASP A 3 -11.07 13.86 -12.55
C ASP A 3 -12.50 13.31 -12.61
N PHE A 4 -13.14 13.12 -11.46
CA PHE A 4 -14.47 12.50 -11.36
C PHE A 4 -15.51 13.21 -12.23
N GLU A 5 -15.49 14.54 -12.30
CA GLU A 5 -16.44 15.31 -13.12
C GLU A 5 -16.31 15.00 -14.61
N LYS A 6 -15.14 14.57 -15.06
CA LYS A 6 -14.90 14.18 -16.45
C LYS A 6 -15.28 12.74 -16.76
N ILE A 7 -15.25 11.85 -15.77
CA ILE A 7 -15.45 10.40 -15.97
C ILE A 7 -16.80 9.88 -15.49
N LYS A 8 -17.53 10.63 -14.65
CA LYS A 8 -18.75 10.15 -13.96
C LYS A 8 -19.82 9.58 -14.90
N ASP A 9 -19.94 10.12 -16.10
CA ASP A 9 -20.95 9.67 -17.08
C ASP A 9 -20.53 8.38 -17.80
N PHE A 10 -19.25 8.00 -17.71
CA PHE A 10 -18.70 6.78 -18.29
C PHE A 10 -18.64 5.62 -17.27
N ILE A 11 -18.89 5.88 -15.99
CA ILE A 11 -18.95 4.84 -14.96
C ILE A 11 -20.24 4.05 -15.13
N ILE A 12 -20.14 2.77 -15.44
CA ILE A 12 -21.26 1.89 -15.79
C ILE A 12 -21.99 1.41 -14.52
N ASP A 13 -21.26 1.05 -13.46
CA ASP A 13 -21.85 0.55 -12.20
C ASP A 13 -22.38 1.73 -11.36
N PRO A 14 -23.72 1.86 -11.18
CA PRO A 14 -24.31 2.95 -10.42
C PRO A 14 -23.82 3.02 -8.96
N SER A 15 -23.53 1.87 -8.35
CA SER A 15 -23.07 1.82 -6.95
C SER A 15 -21.64 2.36 -6.79
N ILE A 16 -20.79 2.15 -7.79
CA ILE A 16 -19.45 2.75 -7.83
C ILE A 16 -19.56 4.25 -8.08
N ARG A 17 -20.41 4.67 -9.03
CA ARG A 17 -20.63 6.08 -9.32
C ARG A 17 -21.10 6.85 -8.08
N GLU A 18 -22.07 6.32 -7.35
CA GLU A 18 -22.57 6.91 -6.13
C GLU A 18 -21.48 6.95 -5.04
N ALA A 19 -20.80 5.84 -4.80
CA ALA A 19 -19.71 5.78 -3.82
C ALA A 19 -18.63 6.81 -4.15
N ARG A 20 -18.18 6.91 -5.41
CA ARG A 20 -17.12 7.85 -5.84
C ARG A 20 -17.54 9.33 -5.72
N ALA A 21 -18.83 9.64 -5.90
CA ALA A 21 -19.34 11.01 -5.77
C ALA A 21 -19.19 11.58 -4.35
N HIS A 22 -19.10 10.73 -3.32
CA HIS A 22 -18.94 11.11 -1.92
C HIS A 22 -17.47 11.11 -1.44
N VAL A 23 -16.54 10.76 -2.32
CA VAL A 23 -15.11 10.64 -1.96
C VAL A 23 -14.34 11.88 -2.39
N GLU A 24 -13.75 12.57 -1.43
CA GLU A 24 -12.70 13.54 -1.70
C GLU A 24 -11.36 12.84 -1.86
N VAL A 25 -10.95 12.64 -3.11
CA VAL A 25 -9.65 12.05 -3.40
C VAL A 25 -8.63 13.17 -3.59
N LYS A 26 -7.83 13.41 -2.57
CA LYS A 26 -6.62 14.21 -2.72
C LYS A 26 -5.48 13.27 -3.10
N ARG A 27 -4.86 13.49 -4.25
CA ARG A 27 -3.64 12.78 -4.62
C ARG A 27 -2.55 13.16 -3.61
N ALA A 28 -2.16 12.21 -2.80
CA ALA A 28 -1.00 12.44 -1.94
C ALA A 28 0.23 12.51 -2.84
N MET A 29 0.93 13.61 -2.76
CA MET A 29 2.06 13.96 -3.62
C MET A 29 3.32 13.16 -3.26
N ASN A 30 3.35 12.61 -2.06
CA ASN A 30 4.40 11.70 -1.61
C ASN A 30 3.94 10.23 -1.78
N PRO A 31 4.71 9.35 -2.42
CA PRO A 31 4.34 7.96 -2.66
C PRO A 31 4.10 7.12 -1.40
N CYS A 32 4.54 7.55 -0.24
CA CYS A 32 4.09 7.00 1.02
C CYS A 32 3.42 8.11 1.84
N PRO A 33 2.08 8.20 1.80
CA PRO A 33 1.35 9.31 2.39
C PRO A 33 1.56 9.44 3.89
N ILE A 34 2.07 8.41 4.56
CA ILE A 34 2.17 8.43 6.02
C ILE A 34 3.63 8.26 6.43
N ASP A 35 4.16 9.28 7.05
CA ASP A 35 5.46 9.20 7.71
C ASP A 35 5.28 8.88 9.19
N PHE A 36 5.19 7.57 9.49
CA PHE A 36 5.13 7.12 10.86
C PHE A 36 6.39 7.42 11.69
N SER A 37 7.49 7.87 11.09
CA SER A 37 8.68 8.27 11.84
C SER A 37 8.53 9.64 12.51
N GLN A 38 7.53 10.44 12.06
CA GLN A 38 7.19 11.72 12.65
C GLN A 38 6.16 11.61 13.79
N PHE A 39 5.66 10.40 14.10
CA PHE A 39 4.81 10.18 15.27
C PHE A 39 5.66 10.23 16.52
N GLN A 40 5.81 11.41 17.04
CA GLN A 40 6.15 11.59 18.44
C GLN A 40 4.86 11.39 19.24
N SER A 41 4.91 10.52 20.24
CA SER A 41 3.78 10.34 21.14
C SER A 41 3.44 11.68 21.80
N THR A 42 2.25 12.19 21.53
CA THR A 42 1.70 13.34 22.24
C THR A 42 1.27 13.01 23.67
N ASN A 43 1.56 11.78 24.14
CA ASN A 43 1.27 11.36 25.50
C ASN A 43 2.14 12.19 26.45
N PRO A 44 1.54 12.98 27.38
CA PRO A 44 2.30 13.76 28.37
C PRO A 44 3.26 12.94 29.24
N ARG A 45 3.13 11.60 29.23
CA ARG A 45 4.03 10.68 29.94
C ARG A 45 5.30 10.35 29.14
N SER A 46 5.39 10.75 27.86
CA SER A 46 6.57 10.51 27.01
C SER A 46 7.62 11.63 27.05
N ASN A 47 7.43 12.65 27.85
CA ASN A 47 8.28 13.86 27.95
C ASN A 47 9.75 13.62 28.36
N GLY A 48 10.20 12.37 28.49
CA GLY A 48 11.61 12.05 28.78
C GLY A 48 12.42 11.64 27.56
N ILE A 49 11.77 11.23 26.46
CA ILE A 49 12.44 10.70 25.27
C ILE A 49 12.70 11.80 24.22
N ASP A 50 11.89 12.85 24.24
CA ASP A 50 11.98 13.96 23.27
C ASP A 50 13.27 14.77 23.40
N LYS A 51 13.94 14.71 24.57
CA LYS A 51 15.21 15.43 24.81
C LYS A 51 16.43 14.81 24.13
N GLU A 52 16.36 13.55 23.75
CA GLU A 52 17.50 12.83 23.15
C GLU A 52 17.49 12.91 21.61
N TYR A 53 16.35 13.28 21.01
CA TYR A 53 16.15 13.29 19.55
C TYR A 53 15.81 14.67 18.95
N GLY A 54 16.10 15.74 19.66
CA GLY A 54 15.85 17.11 19.23
C GLY A 54 14.65 17.72 19.94
N GLU A 55 14.78 18.95 20.40
CA GLU A 55 13.74 19.70 21.11
C GLU A 55 12.48 19.77 20.23
N GLY A 56 11.46 19.02 20.62
CA GLY A 56 10.20 18.92 19.94
C GLY A 56 9.46 20.23 19.96
N GLU A 57 9.19 20.77 18.80
CA GLU A 57 8.17 21.78 18.65
C GLU A 57 6.79 21.15 18.87
N ASP A 58 5.96 21.91 19.58
CA ASP A 58 4.59 21.79 20.02
C ASP A 58 3.67 20.82 19.21
N ALA A 59 2.63 20.29 19.86
CA ALA A 59 1.57 19.43 19.31
C ALA A 59 0.87 19.94 18.02
N SER A 60 1.16 21.19 17.60
CA SER A 60 0.90 21.72 16.27
C SER A 60 1.55 20.91 15.13
N ASN A 61 2.54 20.05 15.43
CA ASN A 61 3.20 19.15 14.47
C ASN A 61 2.30 18.01 13.96
N PHE A 62 1.23 17.67 14.65
CA PHE A 62 0.20 16.76 14.14
C PHE A 62 -0.51 17.34 12.90
N ASN A 63 -0.74 18.66 12.92
CA ASN A 63 -1.22 19.39 11.74
C ASN A 63 -0.15 19.52 10.64
N ILE A 64 1.14 19.36 10.94
CA ILE A 64 2.21 19.45 9.94
C ILE A 64 2.27 18.17 9.08
N ALA A 65 2.06 16.99 9.66
CA ALA A 65 1.92 15.79 8.88
C ALA A 65 0.74 15.92 7.89
N ARG A 66 -0.39 16.45 8.36
CA ARG A 66 -1.57 16.73 7.54
C ARG A 66 -1.34 17.89 6.56
N LYS A 67 -0.60 18.92 6.94
CA LYS A 67 -0.26 20.06 6.08
C LYS A 67 0.72 19.71 4.97
N LYS A 68 1.66 18.78 5.20
CA LYS A 68 2.51 18.22 4.15
C LYS A 68 1.75 17.36 3.11
N TYR A 69 0.53 16.92 3.42
CA TYR A 69 -0.35 16.27 2.46
C TYR A 69 -1.06 17.24 1.53
N ASP A 70 -1.20 18.50 1.94
CA ASP A 70 -1.88 19.55 1.17
C ASP A 70 -0.90 20.39 0.33
N ASP A 71 0.42 20.20 0.47
CA ASP A 71 1.42 20.95 -0.30
C ASP A 71 1.54 20.36 -1.71
N ASP A 72 1.42 21.24 -2.71
CA ASP A 72 1.30 20.97 -4.16
C ASP A 72 2.59 20.45 -4.84
N GLU A 73 3.41 19.64 -4.18
CA GLU A 73 4.60 19.07 -4.80
C GLU A 73 4.25 17.85 -5.67
N GLU A 74 4.46 17.98 -6.97
CA GLU A 74 4.33 16.88 -7.94
C GLU A 74 5.24 15.71 -7.57
N PRO A 75 4.78 14.43 -7.66
CA PRO A 75 5.63 13.27 -7.43
C PRO A 75 6.82 13.31 -8.40
N GLN A 76 8.04 13.18 -7.86
CA GLN A 76 9.26 13.42 -8.64
C GLN A 76 9.58 12.32 -9.67
N PHE A 77 9.01 11.12 -9.49
CA PHE A 77 9.32 9.94 -10.32
C PHE A 77 8.03 9.24 -10.73
N THR A 78 7.42 9.69 -11.84
CA THR A 78 6.12 9.17 -12.31
C THR A 78 6.12 8.79 -13.78
N ALA A 79 7.28 8.68 -14.40
CA ALA A 79 7.37 8.36 -15.81
C ALA A 79 6.74 6.99 -16.12
N SER A 80 5.77 6.95 -17.04
CA SER A 80 5.16 5.73 -17.54
C SER A 80 6.07 5.00 -18.53
N PHE A 81 5.70 3.77 -18.90
CA PHE A 81 6.47 2.96 -19.85
C PHE A 81 6.04 3.21 -21.31
N GLY A 82 6.99 3.15 -22.23
CA GLY A 82 6.74 3.27 -23.66
C GLY A 82 7.94 3.79 -24.46
N SER A 83 7.70 4.12 -25.72
CA SER A 83 8.71 4.67 -26.64
C SER A 83 8.62 6.19 -26.84
N GLY A 84 7.67 6.85 -26.16
CA GLY A 84 7.45 8.29 -26.25
C GLY A 84 8.52 9.09 -25.49
N LYS A 85 8.59 10.39 -25.78
CA LYS A 85 9.51 11.30 -25.09
C LYS A 85 9.18 11.37 -23.60
N GLY A 86 10.14 11.07 -22.75
CA GLY A 86 9.97 11.07 -21.28
C GLY A 86 9.40 9.78 -20.70
N GLN A 87 9.09 8.79 -21.54
CA GLN A 87 8.69 7.47 -21.10
C GLN A 87 9.90 6.58 -20.82
N LEU A 88 9.70 5.61 -19.94
CA LEU A 88 10.70 4.59 -19.60
C LEU A 88 10.67 3.48 -20.65
N PRO A 89 11.82 3.07 -21.22
CA PRO A 89 11.85 2.00 -22.21
C PRO A 89 11.44 0.66 -21.60
N VAL A 90 10.74 -0.16 -22.37
CA VAL A 90 10.31 -1.51 -21.98
C VAL A 90 11.41 -2.49 -22.36
N GLU A 91 12.28 -2.83 -21.40
CA GLU A 91 13.45 -3.69 -21.62
C GLU A 91 13.54 -4.75 -20.51
N PRO A 92 13.47 -6.06 -20.83
CA PRO A 92 13.60 -7.14 -19.85
C PRO A 92 14.93 -7.05 -19.06
N GLY A 93 14.81 -7.20 -17.73
CA GLY A 93 15.96 -7.18 -16.81
C GLY A 93 16.47 -5.78 -16.47
N ARG A 94 15.90 -4.73 -17.05
CA ARG A 94 16.33 -3.36 -16.81
C ARG A 94 15.87 -2.80 -15.48
N TYR A 95 14.75 -3.25 -14.95
CA TYR A 95 14.16 -2.67 -13.74
C TYR A 95 14.17 -3.62 -12.56
N ARG A 96 14.30 -3.02 -11.38
CA ARG A 96 14.21 -3.69 -10.10
C ARG A 96 13.24 -2.94 -9.20
N LEU A 97 12.17 -3.63 -8.77
CA LEU A 97 11.29 -3.10 -7.73
C LEU A 97 11.94 -3.24 -6.37
N ILE A 98 12.14 -2.13 -5.68
CA ILE A 98 12.50 -2.13 -4.26
C ILE A 98 11.24 -1.95 -3.43
N TRP A 99 11.01 -2.89 -2.52
CA TRP A 99 9.81 -2.92 -1.72
C TRP A 99 10.04 -3.47 -0.31
N SER A 100 9.09 -3.23 0.58
CA SER A 100 9.11 -3.82 1.92
C SER A 100 7.85 -4.65 2.15
N ARG A 101 8.03 -5.88 2.66
CA ARG A 101 6.95 -6.85 2.85
C ARG A 101 5.84 -6.35 3.78
N HIS A 102 6.15 -5.45 4.71
CA HIS A 102 5.14 -4.87 5.59
C HIS A 102 4.35 -3.72 4.93
N CYS A 103 4.94 -3.01 3.96
CA CYS A 103 4.34 -1.81 3.37
C CYS A 103 3.17 -2.17 2.43
N PRO A 104 1.92 -1.76 2.70
CA PRO A 104 0.78 -2.10 1.84
C PRO A 104 0.92 -1.50 0.43
N TRP A 105 1.44 -0.28 0.34
CA TRP A 105 1.64 0.43 -0.92
C TRP A 105 2.59 -0.30 -1.86
N ALA A 106 3.72 -0.78 -1.32
CA ALA A 106 4.72 -1.52 -2.08
C ALA A 106 4.32 -2.97 -2.33
N ASN A 107 3.60 -3.59 -1.38
CA ASN A 107 3.08 -4.96 -1.50
C ASN A 107 2.14 -5.10 -2.71
N ARG A 108 1.31 -4.08 -2.95
CA ARG A 108 0.42 -4.03 -4.11
C ARG A 108 1.18 -4.17 -5.43
N ILE A 109 2.29 -3.44 -5.59
CA ILE A 109 3.10 -3.50 -6.81
C ILE A 109 3.81 -4.84 -6.95
N ALA A 110 4.31 -5.40 -5.83
CA ALA A 110 4.91 -6.73 -5.85
C ALA A 110 3.91 -7.82 -6.27
N ILE A 111 2.65 -7.73 -5.80
CA ILE A 111 1.56 -8.61 -6.22
C ILE A 111 1.27 -8.43 -7.71
N ALA A 112 1.14 -7.20 -8.21
CA ALA A 112 0.87 -6.93 -9.61
C ALA A 112 1.95 -7.52 -10.54
N ILE A 113 3.24 -7.36 -10.19
CA ILE A 113 4.36 -7.96 -10.94
C ILE A 113 4.21 -9.48 -11.04
N ASP A 114 3.95 -10.16 -9.92
CA ASP A 114 3.83 -11.63 -9.91
C ASP A 114 2.55 -12.12 -10.59
N LEU A 115 1.43 -11.41 -10.37
CA LEU A 115 0.14 -11.75 -10.97
C LEU A 115 0.16 -11.65 -12.49
N LEU A 116 0.90 -10.70 -13.03
CA LEU A 116 1.09 -10.49 -14.46
C LEU A 116 2.21 -11.35 -15.05
N GLY A 117 2.97 -12.09 -14.22
CA GLY A 117 4.13 -12.87 -14.66
C GLY A 117 5.33 -12.03 -15.08
N LEU A 118 5.37 -10.75 -14.66
CA LEU A 118 6.45 -9.81 -14.96
C LEU A 118 7.69 -10.03 -14.08
N ASP A 119 7.64 -10.88 -13.05
CA ASP A 119 8.78 -11.28 -12.21
C ASP A 119 9.94 -11.92 -13.01
N LYS A 120 9.67 -12.41 -14.22
CA LYS A 120 10.65 -12.93 -15.18
C LYS A 120 11.50 -11.82 -15.82
N VAL A 121 10.99 -10.59 -15.85
CA VAL A 121 11.62 -9.46 -16.57
C VAL A 121 11.86 -8.25 -15.66
N ILE A 122 11.21 -8.18 -14.49
CA ILE A 122 11.40 -7.14 -13.47
C ILE A 122 11.80 -7.83 -12.17
N SER A 123 13.02 -7.64 -11.72
CA SER A 123 13.48 -8.24 -10.46
C SER A 123 12.96 -7.49 -9.24
N LYS A 124 12.93 -8.17 -8.08
CA LYS A 124 12.51 -7.56 -6.80
C LYS A 124 13.64 -7.57 -5.78
N GLY A 125 13.80 -6.48 -5.02
CA GLY A 125 14.68 -6.34 -3.87
C GLY A 125 13.86 -5.96 -2.64
N VAL A 126 14.14 -6.62 -1.51
CA VAL A 126 13.38 -6.43 -0.27
C VAL A 126 14.23 -5.66 0.74
N VAL A 127 13.68 -4.56 1.24
CA VAL A 127 14.30 -3.81 2.34
C VAL A 127 13.78 -4.27 3.69
N ASP A 128 14.59 -4.10 4.73
CA ASP A 128 14.27 -4.49 6.10
C ASP A 128 13.04 -3.72 6.60
N PRO A 129 12.01 -4.37 7.16
CA PRO A 129 10.90 -3.70 7.83
C PRO A 129 11.34 -2.91 9.07
N LEU A 130 12.45 -3.31 9.71
CA LEU A 130 13.03 -2.64 10.86
C LEU A 130 13.95 -1.52 10.39
N ARG A 131 13.50 -0.29 10.52
CA ARG A 131 14.36 0.87 10.25
C ARG A 131 15.20 1.17 11.49
N PRO A 132 16.51 1.46 11.34
CA PRO A 132 17.30 1.99 12.44
C PRO A 132 16.69 3.27 12.99
N ALA A 133 16.61 3.39 14.31
CA ALA A 133 16.11 4.59 14.97
C ALA A 133 17.01 5.80 14.62
N GLY A 134 16.42 6.96 14.42
CA GLY A 134 17.13 8.22 14.20
C GLY A 134 17.72 8.41 12.81
N VAL A 135 17.51 7.49 11.86
CA VAL A 135 18.02 7.66 10.48
C VAL A 135 16.90 8.16 9.57
N VAL A 136 17.00 9.41 9.17
CA VAL A 136 16.10 10.01 8.17
C VAL A 136 16.29 9.30 6.83
N GLY A 137 15.19 8.80 6.24
CA GLY A 137 15.23 8.17 4.92
C GLY A 137 15.61 6.69 4.89
N GLY A 138 15.66 6.02 6.02
CA GLY A 138 16.28 4.71 6.19
C GLY A 138 15.49 3.48 5.73
N TRP A 139 15.53 3.15 4.45
CA TRP A 139 15.32 1.80 3.97
C TRP A 139 16.66 1.18 3.64
N TYR A 140 17.02 0.08 4.34
CA TYR A 140 18.32 -0.59 4.26
C TYR A 140 18.16 -2.03 3.80
N PHE A 141 19.23 -2.57 3.21
CA PHE A 141 19.27 -3.95 2.72
C PHE A 141 19.90 -4.92 3.73
N THR A 142 19.63 -4.71 5.02
CA THR A 142 20.18 -5.53 6.12
C THR A 142 19.69 -6.99 6.12
N LEU A 143 18.76 -7.34 5.24
CA LEU A 143 18.36 -8.72 4.99
C LEU A 143 19.26 -9.42 3.96
N ASP A 144 20.06 -8.67 3.23
CA ASP A 144 20.97 -9.19 2.22
C ASP A 144 22.39 -9.38 2.77
N LYS A 145 23.20 -10.18 2.07
CA LYS A 145 24.59 -10.42 2.46
C LYS A 145 25.39 -9.11 2.44
N ASP A 146 26.16 -8.89 3.50
CA ASP A 146 27.00 -7.71 3.68
C ASP A 146 26.19 -6.38 3.71
N ASP A 147 24.88 -6.46 4.01
CA ASP A 147 23.94 -5.34 4.04
C ASP A 147 23.86 -4.57 2.71
N VAL A 148 23.99 -5.27 1.57
CA VAL A 148 24.07 -4.71 0.22
C VAL A 148 23.07 -5.39 -0.70
N ASP A 149 22.23 -4.60 -1.41
CA ASP A 149 21.40 -5.17 -2.48
C ASP A 149 22.27 -5.88 -3.53
N PRO A 150 21.98 -7.16 -3.83
CA PRO A 150 22.88 -7.97 -4.68
C PRO A 150 22.96 -7.50 -6.14
N VAL A 151 21.99 -6.70 -6.61
CA VAL A 151 21.92 -6.17 -7.98
C VAL A 151 22.42 -4.75 -8.05
N LEU A 152 21.85 -3.86 -7.24
CA LEU A 152 22.13 -2.42 -7.28
C LEU A 152 23.45 -2.04 -6.60
N LYS A 153 24.00 -2.92 -5.75
CA LYS A 153 25.25 -2.69 -4.99
C LYS A 153 25.21 -1.43 -4.11
N ILE A 154 24.05 -1.20 -3.47
CA ILE A 154 23.80 -0.10 -2.53
C ILE A 154 23.43 -0.64 -1.16
N HIS A 155 23.70 0.11 -0.09
CA HIS A 155 23.34 -0.22 1.29
C HIS A 155 21.96 0.33 1.67
N SER A 156 21.59 1.46 1.08
CA SER A 156 20.33 2.13 1.36
C SER A 156 19.61 2.56 0.08
N LEU A 157 18.27 2.58 0.15
CA LEU A 157 17.46 3.05 -0.98
C LEU A 157 17.66 4.54 -1.27
N MET A 158 18.06 5.34 -0.28
CA MET A 158 18.37 6.75 -0.47
C MET A 158 19.47 6.97 -1.53
N GLU A 159 20.43 6.06 -1.65
CA GLU A 159 21.47 6.15 -2.67
C GLU A 159 20.88 6.11 -4.10
N ALA A 160 19.86 5.29 -4.32
CA ALA A 160 19.18 5.22 -5.62
C ALA A 160 18.31 6.47 -5.88
N TYR A 161 17.67 7.04 -4.86
CA TYR A 161 16.95 8.31 -4.99
C TYR A 161 17.88 9.46 -5.36
N LYS A 162 19.04 9.57 -4.70
CA LYS A 162 20.04 10.60 -5.01
C LYS A 162 20.73 10.41 -6.36
N LYS A 163 20.78 9.19 -6.89
CA LYS A 163 21.20 8.99 -8.28
C LYS A 163 20.18 9.49 -9.29
N GLY A 164 18.87 9.41 -8.96
CA GLY A 164 17.80 9.97 -9.78
C GLY A 164 17.73 11.50 -9.71
N ASN A 165 17.93 12.04 -8.51
CA ASN A 165 17.98 13.47 -8.24
C ASN A 165 19.03 13.73 -7.14
N PRO A 166 20.22 14.29 -7.47
CA PRO A 166 21.26 14.57 -6.47
C PRO A 166 20.83 15.49 -5.32
N ASP A 167 19.88 16.37 -5.58
CA ASP A 167 19.34 17.32 -4.60
C ASP A 167 18.14 16.77 -3.83
N TYR A 168 17.84 15.45 -3.97
CA TYR A 168 16.74 14.82 -3.27
C TYR A 168 16.94 14.88 -1.75
N ASP A 169 16.08 15.62 -1.07
CA ASP A 169 16.11 15.88 0.38
C ASP A 169 14.93 15.25 1.13
N GLN A 170 13.98 14.66 0.38
CA GLN A 170 12.82 14.00 0.96
C GLN A 170 13.16 12.56 1.42
N ARG A 171 12.20 11.94 2.08
CA ARG A 171 12.31 10.56 2.53
C ARG A 171 12.30 9.58 1.34
N ALA A 172 13.28 8.69 1.28
CA ALA A 172 13.21 7.54 0.37
C ALA A 172 12.01 6.65 0.73
N THR A 173 11.13 6.38 -0.22
CA THR A 173 9.90 5.62 -0.02
C THR A 173 9.87 4.34 -0.86
N VAL A 174 9.01 3.39 -0.47
CA VAL A 174 8.69 2.20 -1.24
C VAL A 174 7.18 2.18 -1.54
N PRO A 175 6.77 1.72 -2.74
CA PRO A 175 7.57 1.09 -3.80
C PRO A 175 8.54 2.08 -4.47
N ALA A 176 9.68 1.58 -4.93
CA ALA A 176 10.57 2.33 -5.79
C ALA A 176 11.06 1.43 -6.93
N LEU A 177 10.78 1.82 -8.16
CA LEU A 177 11.31 1.15 -9.33
C LEU A 177 12.64 1.79 -9.72
N VAL A 178 13.68 0.99 -9.73
CA VAL A 178 15.06 1.42 -10.00
C VAL A 178 15.50 0.89 -11.36
N ASP A 179 16.03 1.76 -12.21
CA ASP A 179 16.72 1.37 -13.42
C ASP A 179 18.09 0.80 -13.06
N VAL A 180 18.30 -0.48 -13.31
CA VAL A 180 19.54 -1.20 -12.94
C VAL A 180 20.76 -0.65 -13.68
N THR A 181 20.57 -0.10 -14.88
CA THR A 181 21.67 0.43 -15.70
C THR A 181 22.25 1.72 -15.15
N THR A 182 21.41 2.55 -14.53
CA THR A 182 21.81 3.83 -13.94
C THR A 182 21.92 3.75 -12.41
N GLY A 183 21.22 2.78 -11.80
CA GLY A 183 21.05 2.67 -10.35
C GLY A 183 20.14 3.74 -9.76
N ALA A 184 19.41 4.47 -10.59
CA ALA A 184 18.53 5.57 -10.19
C ALA A 184 17.08 5.12 -10.02
N VAL A 185 16.36 5.68 -9.03
CA VAL A 185 14.90 5.58 -8.97
C VAL A 185 14.31 6.31 -10.18
N VAL A 186 13.40 5.64 -10.89
CA VAL A 186 12.76 6.16 -12.10
C VAL A 186 11.24 6.23 -11.98
N ASN A 187 10.64 5.45 -11.06
CA ASN A 187 9.23 5.54 -10.77
C ASN A 187 8.97 5.12 -9.32
N ASN A 188 8.20 5.92 -8.60
CA ASN A 188 7.71 5.64 -7.24
C ASN A 188 6.22 5.96 -7.08
N ASP A 189 5.50 5.99 -8.19
CA ASP A 189 4.07 6.25 -8.25
C ASP A 189 3.27 5.05 -7.74
N TYR A 190 3.06 4.99 -6.44
CA TYR A 190 2.31 3.90 -5.83
C TYR A 190 0.80 3.92 -6.18
N HIS A 191 0.28 5.01 -6.74
CA HIS A 191 -1.13 5.06 -7.14
C HIS A 191 -1.40 4.26 -8.41
N ASP A 192 -0.57 4.48 -9.44
CA ASP A 192 -0.88 4.03 -10.80
C ASP A 192 0.17 3.04 -11.36
N LEU A 193 1.24 2.72 -10.61
CA LEU A 193 2.33 1.89 -11.11
C LEU A 193 1.90 0.48 -11.53
N ASP A 194 0.89 -0.13 -10.87
CA ASP A 194 0.33 -1.42 -11.28
C ASP A 194 -0.35 -1.34 -12.67
N ILE A 195 -1.12 -0.26 -12.91
CA ILE A 195 -1.76 -0.01 -14.22
C ILE A 195 -0.70 0.37 -15.27
N GLN A 196 0.29 1.20 -14.91
CA GLN A 196 1.39 1.55 -15.81
C GLN A 196 2.21 0.32 -16.22
N LEU A 197 2.45 -0.62 -15.29
CA LEU A 197 3.08 -1.90 -15.60
C LEU A 197 2.20 -2.74 -16.53
N TYR A 198 0.90 -2.85 -16.26
CA TYR A 198 -0.02 -3.56 -17.11
C TYR A 198 -0.04 -2.99 -18.53
N GLU A 199 -0.24 -1.69 -18.69
CA GLU A 199 -0.34 -1.04 -20.01
C GLU A 199 0.99 -1.06 -20.78
N GLY A 200 2.10 -0.82 -20.10
CA GLY A 200 3.41 -0.69 -20.74
C GLY A 200 4.07 -2.03 -21.10
N TRP A 201 3.77 -3.09 -20.38
CA TRP A 201 4.48 -4.38 -20.50
C TRP A 201 3.63 -5.49 -21.14
N GLN A 202 2.61 -5.18 -21.92
CA GLN A 202 1.67 -6.12 -22.53
C GLN A 202 2.37 -7.28 -23.27
N GLU A 203 3.51 -7.04 -23.92
CA GLU A 203 4.27 -8.06 -24.64
C GLU A 203 4.85 -9.15 -23.72
N TYR A 204 5.07 -8.83 -22.44
CA TYR A 204 5.72 -9.71 -21.45
C TYR A 204 4.75 -10.27 -20.41
N ILE A 205 3.49 -9.86 -20.42
CA ILE A 205 2.45 -10.39 -19.54
C ILE A 205 2.18 -11.85 -19.89
N ASP A 206 2.08 -12.70 -18.87
CA ASP A 206 1.75 -14.11 -19.05
C ASP A 206 0.37 -14.24 -19.70
N LYS A 207 0.22 -15.20 -20.64
CA LYS A 207 -1.02 -15.42 -21.39
C LYS A 207 -2.21 -15.80 -20.51
N ASP A 208 -1.92 -16.44 -19.37
CA ASP A 208 -2.91 -16.88 -18.39
C ASP A 208 -3.12 -15.85 -17.26
N ALA A 209 -2.41 -14.71 -17.30
CA ALA A 209 -2.60 -13.65 -16.34
C ALA A 209 -3.98 -12.99 -16.51
N PRO A 210 -4.63 -12.56 -15.41
CA PRO A 210 -5.87 -11.83 -15.52
C PRO A 210 -5.66 -10.46 -16.17
N ASP A 211 -6.67 -10.02 -16.92
CA ASP A 211 -6.76 -8.63 -17.37
C ASP A 211 -7.17 -7.76 -16.18
N ILE A 212 -6.18 -7.10 -15.57
CA ILE A 212 -6.41 -6.29 -14.36
C ILE A 212 -7.01 -4.92 -14.66
N TYR A 213 -7.07 -4.52 -15.95
CA TYR A 213 -7.55 -3.20 -16.36
C TYR A 213 -8.26 -3.25 -17.74
N PRO A 214 -9.32 -4.09 -17.88
CA PRO A 214 -10.04 -4.26 -19.15
C PRO A 214 -10.66 -2.95 -19.61
N GLU A 215 -10.60 -2.71 -20.94
CA GLU A 215 -10.96 -1.42 -21.56
C GLU A 215 -12.38 -0.98 -21.20
N GLU A 216 -13.33 -1.91 -21.20
CA GLU A 216 -14.73 -1.64 -20.92
C GLU A 216 -15.04 -1.27 -19.47
N LEU A 217 -14.13 -1.60 -18.54
CA LEU A 217 -14.31 -1.35 -17.09
C LEU A 217 -13.38 -0.26 -16.54
N ARG A 218 -12.55 0.38 -17.36
CA ARG A 218 -11.50 1.31 -16.90
C ARG A 218 -12.04 2.42 -16.02
N TYR A 219 -13.13 3.06 -16.42
CA TYR A 219 -13.71 4.14 -15.62
C TYR A 219 -14.28 3.67 -14.29
N ASP A 220 -14.87 2.48 -14.25
CA ASP A 220 -15.36 1.85 -13.02
C ASP A 220 -14.20 1.45 -12.11
N ILE A 221 -13.12 0.89 -12.68
CA ILE A 221 -11.90 0.52 -11.98
C ILE A 221 -11.23 1.75 -11.36
N ASP A 222 -11.06 2.83 -12.13
CA ASP A 222 -10.46 4.06 -11.64
C ASP A 222 -11.28 4.66 -10.48
N ALA A 223 -12.60 4.74 -10.66
CA ALA A 223 -13.49 5.25 -9.62
C ALA A 223 -13.46 4.37 -8.35
N LEU A 224 -13.47 3.03 -8.52
CA LEU A 224 -13.41 2.11 -7.38
C LEU A 224 -12.05 2.13 -6.69
N ASN A 225 -10.95 2.26 -7.44
CA ASN A 225 -9.62 2.46 -6.89
C ASN A 225 -9.55 3.72 -6.02
N ASP A 226 -10.16 4.82 -6.46
CA ASP A 226 -10.23 6.06 -5.70
C ASP A 226 -11.02 5.87 -4.40
N VAL A 227 -12.17 5.19 -4.46
CA VAL A 227 -13.01 4.88 -3.30
C VAL A 227 -12.25 4.01 -2.29
N ILE A 228 -11.63 2.92 -2.75
CA ILE A 228 -10.88 2.02 -1.87
C ILE A 228 -9.66 2.74 -1.28
N TYR A 229 -8.99 3.56 -2.07
CA TYR A 229 -7.86 4.34 -1.58
C TYR A 229 -8.26 5.28 -0.45
N ALA A 230 -9.26 6.12 -0.67
CA ALA A 230 -9.65 7.15 0.28
C ALA A 230 -10.30 6.57 1.54
N ASP A 231 -11.31 5.70 1.36
CA ASP A 231 -12.19 5.26 2.44
C ASP A 231 -11.67 4.02 3.18
N VAL A 232 -10.70 3.30 2.61
CA VAL A 232 -10.14 2.09 3.21
C VAL A 232 -8.64 2.21 3.42
N ASN A 233 -7.84 2.30 2.33
CA ASN A 233 -6.38 2.25 2.46
C ASN A 233 -5.80 3.43 3.24
N LEU A 234 -6.30 4.63 3.00
CA LEU A 234 -5.86 5.84 3.69
C LEU A 234 -6.59 6.03 5.02
N ALA A 235 -7.90 5.85 5.04
CA ALA A 235 -8.73 6.14 6.21
C ALA A 235 -8.35 5.32 7.46
N VAL A 236 -7.93 4.04 7.31
CA VAL A 236 -7.43 3.25 8.46
C VAL A 236 -6.24 3.91 9.16
N ASN A 237 -5.40 4.60 8.38
CA ASN A 237 -4.25 5.32 8.91
C ASN A 237 -4.66 6.69 9.48
N LEU A 238 -5.58 7.38 8.83
CA LEU A 238 -6.09 8.66 9.31
C LEU A 238 -6.83 8.50 10.65
N ALA A 239 -7.55 7.39 10.85
CA ALA A 239 -8.12 7.06 12.14
C ALA A 239 -7.04 6.91 13.24
N ALA A 240 -5.93 6.22 12.92
CA ALA A 240 -4.81 6.07 13.85
C ALA A 240 -4.09 7.39 14.16
N LEU A 241 -4.17 8.35 13.25
CA LEU A 241 -3.49 9.64 13.27
C LEU A 241 -4.39 10.79 13.75
N ALA A 242 -5.64 10.49 14.03
CA ALA A 242 -6.61 11.49 14.43
C ALA A 242 -6.12 12.26 15.68
N GLY A 243 -6.11 13.57 15.61
CA GLY A 243 -5.73 14.45 16.71
C GLY A 243 -6.86 14.71 17.69
N THR A 244 -8.09 14.36 17.33
CA THR A 244 -9.30 14.54 18.14
C THR A 244 -10.18 13.31 18.10
N GLN A 245 -11.05 13.16 19.12
CA GLN A 245 -12.04 12.08 19.15
C GLN A 245 -12.99 12.15 17.95
N GLU A 246 -13.42 13.35 17.57
CA GLU A 246 -14.30 13.57 16.43
C GLU A 246 -13.68 13.14 15.10
N GLU A 247 -12.41 13.48 14.87
CA GLU A 247 -11.68 13.00 13.68
C GLU A 247 -11.55 11.47 13.66
N TYR A 248 -11.22 10.87 14.80
CA TYR A 248 -11.14 9.42 14.93
C TYR A 248 -12.48 8.75 14.60
N GLU A 249 -13.58 9.22 15.19
CA GLU A 249 -14.92 8.70 14.96
C GLU A 249 -15.34 8.85 13.49
N TYR A 250 -15.01 9.99 12.85
CA TYR A 250 -15.27 10.20 11.43
C TYR A 250 -14.60 9.14 10.55
N TYR A 251 -13.28 8.92 10.72
CA TYR A 251 -12.57 7.92 9.92
C TYR A 251 -12.93 6.49 10.31
N TYR A 252 -13.23 6.24 11.57
CA TYR A 252 -13.74 4.96 12.04
C TYR A 252 -15.03 4.58 11.33
N ASP A 253 -16.02 5.45 11.34
CA ASP A 253 -17.29 5.22 10.67
C ASP A 253 -17.11 5.07 9.16
N LEU A 254 -16.32 5.93 8.53
CA LEU A 254 -16.02 5.86 7.09
C LEU A 254 -15.45 4.50 6.68
N VAL A 255 -14.47 3.98 7.44
CA VAL A 255 -13.87 2.66 7.18
C VAL A 255 -14.93 1.56 7.27
N PHE A 256 -15.73 1.54 8.34
CA PHE A 256 -16.69 0.46 8.55
C PHE A 256 -17.87 0.55 7.61
N ASP A 257 -18.36 1.71 7.28
CA ASP A 257 -19.42 1.90 6.26
C ASP A 257 -18.94 1.40 4.89
N ARG A 258 -17.66 1.67 4.54
CA ARG A 258 -17.10 1.15 3.30
C ARG A 258 -16.88 -0.36 3.34
N LEU A 259 -16.45 -0.93 4.45
CA LEU A 259 -16.33 -2.38 4.59
C LEU A 259 -17.69 -3.07 4.54
N ASP A 260 -18.74 -2.52 5.16
CA ASP A 260 -20.12 -3.02 5.08
C ASP A 260 -20.63 -2.98 3.62
N TRP A 261 -20.37 -1.90 2.87
CA TRP A 261 -20.69 -1.80 1.43
C TRP A 261 -19.91 -2.82 0.56
N LEU A 262 -18.62 -3.05 0.84
CA LEU A 262 -17.81 -4.05 0.13
C LEU A 262 -18.27 -5.48 0.45
N GLU A 263 -18.67 -5.74 1.69
CA GLU A 263 -19.27 -7.01 2.11
C GLU A 263 -20.52 -7.35 1.30
N GLU A 264 -21.44 -6.36 1.16
CA GLU A 264 -22.64 -6.52 0.34
C GLU A 264 -22.30 -6.72 -1.12
N ARG A 265 -21.38 -5.91 -1.69
CA ARG A 265 -20.93 -6.01 -3.07
C ARG A 265 -20.40 -7.43 -3.39
N LEU A 266 -19.58 -7.98 -2.50
CA LEU A 266 -18.98 -9.30 -2.64
C LEU A 266 -19.97 -10.46 -2.36
N SER A 267 -21.18 -10.19 -1.87
CA SER A 267 -22.21 -11.22 -1.70
C SER A 267 -22.74 -11.76 -3.04
N THR A 268 -22.62 -10.99 -4.13
CA THR A 268 -23.21 -11.27 -5.45
C THR A 268 -22.16 -11.51 -6.56
N ARG A 269 -20.88 -11.34 -6.31
CA ARG A 269 -19.81 -11.48 -7.30
C ARG A 269 -18.53 -12.02 -6.65
N ARG A 270 -17.70 -12.74 -7.42
CA ARG A 270 -16.48 -13.38 -6.90
C ARG A 270 -15.43 -12.34 -6.53
N TYR A 271 -15.18 -11.39 -7.42
CA TYR A 271 -14.24 -10.28 -7.25
C TYR A 271 -14.95 -8.93 -7.38
N LEU A 272 -14.25 -7.85 -7.08
CA LEU A 272 -14.87 -6.52 -7.00
C LEU A 272 -15.52 -6.05 -8.32
N MET A 273 -14.97 -6.45 -9.48
CA MET A 273 -15.50 -6.08 -10.79
C MET A 273 -16.23 -7.23 -11.50
N GLY A 274 -16.41 -8.38 -10.86
CA GLY A 274 -17.11 -9.53 -11.43
C GLY A 274 -16.39 -10.86 -11.19
N ASP A 275 -16.12 -11.58 -12.29
CA ASP A 275 -15.57 -12.95 -12.24
C ASP A 275 -14.04 -12.99 -12.34
N THR A 276 -13.38 -11.87 -12.62
CA THR A 276 -11.93 -11.76 -12.86
C THR A 276 -11.28 -10.79 -11.87
N ILE A 277 -10.06 -11.11 -11.44
CA ILE A 277 -9.24 -10.22 -10.59
C ILE A 277 -8.86 -8.97 -11.39
N THR A 278 -9.06 -7.80 -10.79
CA THR A 278 -8.73 -6.48 -11.36
C THR A 278 -7.91 -5.64 -10.38
N SER A 279 -7.40 -4.48 -10.80
CA SER A 279 -6.58 -3.59 -9.96
C SER A 279 -7.21 -3.26 -8.59
N PRO A 280 -8.52 -2.98 -8.47
CA PRO A 280 -9.18 -2.78 -7.17
C PRO A 280 -9.05 -3.95 -6.20
N ASP A 281 -9.03 -5.20 -6.69
CA ASP A 281 -8.85 -6.38 -5.84
C ASP A 281 -7.45 -6.40 -5.21
N ILE A 282 -6.43 -6.05 -5.97
CA ILE A 282 -5.05 -5.93 -5.46
C ILE A 282 -4.97 -4.81 -4.43
N ARG A 283 -5.64 -3.69 -4.71
CA ARG A 283 -5.67 -2.50 -3.84
C ARG A 283 -6.36 -2.76 -2.50
N LEU A 284 -7.48 -3.46 -2.50
CA LEU A 284 -8.22 -3.81 -1.28
C LEU A 284 -7.47 -4.86 -0.44
N PHE A 285 -6.95 -5.91 -1.09
CA PHE A 285 -6.32 -7.05 -0.43
C PHE A 285 -5.23 -6.65 0.56
N VAL A 286 -4.36 -5.72 0.18
CA VAL A 286 -3.23 -5.33 1.03
C VAL A 286 -3.65 -4.65 2.34
N THR A 287 -4.83 -4.06 2.40
CA THR A 287 -5.41 -3.54 3.66
C THR A 287 -6.07 -4.67 4.45
N LEU A 288 -6.81 -5.56 3.79
CA LEU A 288 -7.50 -6.67 4.46
C LEU A 288 -6.51 -7.59 5.21
N THR A 289 -5.34 -7.89 4.63
CA THR A 289 -4.31 -8.74 5.28
C THR A 289 -3.76 -8.13 6.56
N ARG A 290 -3.90 -6.83 6.75
CA ARG A 290 -3.40 -6.09 7.94
C ARG A 290 -4.51 -5.78 8.93
N PHE A 291 -5.79 -6.03 8.57
CA PHE A 291 -6.92 -5.50 9.32
C PHE A 291 -6.96 -6.07 10.74
N ASP A 292 -7.13 -7.37 10.92
CA ASP A 292 -7.20 -8.00 12.24
C ASP A 292 -5.86 -7.97 12.98
N LEU A 293 -4.76 -7.97 12.23
CA LEU A 293 -3.40 -8.01 12.77
C LEU A 293 -2.95 -6.66 13.35
N VAL A 294 -3.30 -5.56 12.68
CA VAL A 294 -2.78 -4.22 13.02
C VAL A 294 -3.92 -3.24 13.28
N PHE A 295 -4.80 -3.05 12.31
CA PHE A 295 -5.77 -1.95 12.34
C PHE A 295 -6.82 -2.13 13.43
N TYR A 296 -7.34 -3.33 13.58
CA TYR A 296 -8.28 -3.66 14.65
C TYR A 296 -7.68 -3.47 16.04
N GLN A 297 -6.47 -3.99 16.26
CA GLN A 297 -5.88 -4.02 17.60
C GLN A 297 -5.15 -2.70 17.94
N LYS A 298 -4.32 -2.21 17.03
CA LYS A 298 -3.41 -1.09 17.30
C LYS A 298 -4.04 0.26 16.96
N TYR A 299 -4.81 0.32 15.88
CA TYR A 299 -5.46 1.55 15.39
C TYR A 299 -6.88 1.73 15.93
N LEU A 300 -7.31 0.83 16.82
CA LEU A 300 -8.60 0.84 17.50
C LEU A 300 -9.81 0.75 16.54
N LEU A 301 -9.63 0.25 15.33
CA LEU A 301 -10.73 0.00 14.40
C LEU A 301 -11.45 -1.30 14.77
N ASN A 302 -12.15 -1.28 15.89
CA ASN A 302 -12.57 -2.48 16.63
C ASN A 302 -14.08 -2.76 16.63
N LYS A 303 -14.84 -2.21 15.65
CA LYS A 303 -16.28 -2.52 15.46
C LYS A 303 -16.49 -3.99 15.08
N LYS A 304 -15.74 -4.45 14.07
CA LYS A 304 -15.75 -5.83 13.57
C LYS A 304 -14.35 -6.22 13.12
N ARG A 305 -13.97 -7.47 13.25
CA ARG A 305 -12.76 -8.03 12.63
C ARG A 305 -13.04 -8.38 11.17
N LEU A 306 -12.03 -8.52 10.36
CA LEU A 306 -12.19 -9.02 9.00
C LEU A 306 -12.90 -10.38 8.98
N VAL A 307 -12.55 -11.27 9.92
CA VAL A 307 -13.15 -12.61 10.02
C VAL A 307 -14.64 -12.59 10.39
N ASP A 308 -15.18 -11.47 10.82
CA ASP A 308 -16.60 -11.28 11.14
C ASP A 308 -17.41 -10.81 9.91
N TYR A 309 -16.77 -10.63 8.75
CA TYR A 309 -17.35 -10.31 7.45
C TYR A 309 -17.30 -11.54 6.52
N PRO A 310 -18.34 -12.34 6.40
CA PRO A 310 -18.26 -13.63 5.72
C PRO A 310 -17.85 -13.55 4.23
N ASN A 311 -18.33 -12.57 3.48
CA ASN A 311 -17.98 -12.42 2.07
C ASN A 311 -16.58 -11.83 1.90
N LEU A 312 -16.22 -10.78 2.63
CA LEU A 312 -14.87 -10.17 2.62
C LEU A 312 -13.81 -11.18 3.08
N TRP A 313 -14.09 -11.95 4.14
CA TRP A 313 -13.15 -12.95 4.64
C TRP A 313 -12.91 -14.07 3.64
N ASN A 314 -13.98 -14.66 3.05
CA ASN A 314 -13.83 -15.69 2.03
C ASN A 314 -13.17 -15.15 0.75
N TYR A 315 -13.50 -13.93 0.34
CA TYR A 315 -12.83 -13.24 -0.77
C TYR A 315 -11.34 -13.02 -0.50
N ALA A 316 -10.98 -12.56 0.69
CA ALA A 316 -9.58 -12.35 1.06
C ALA A 316 -8.78 -13.66 1.06
N LYS A 317 -9.39 -14.77 1.52
CA LYS A 317 -8.78 -16.11 1.44
C LYS A 317 -8.69 -16.63 0.00
N ASP A 318 -9.68 -16.35 -0.85
CA ASP A 318 -9.64 -16.71 -2.27
C ASP A 318 -8.45 -16.05 -2.97
N LEU A 319 -8.29 -14.75 -2.78
CA LEU A 319 -7.12 -14.02 -3.27
C LEU A 319 -5.81 -14.55 -2.66
N PHE A 320 -5.76 -14.78 -1.34
CA PHE A 320 -4.56 -15.28 -0.66
C PHE A 320 -4.12 -16.65 -1.19
N SER A 321 -5.05 -17.49 -1.65
CA SER A 321 -4.74 -18.78 -2.25
C SER A 321 -3.98 -18.68 -3.58
N ASN A 322 -4.07 -17.53 -4.25
CA ASN A 322 -3.27 -17.25 -5.44
C ASN A 322 -1.81 -16.95 -5.02
N PRO A 323 -0.81 -17.65 -5.62
CA PRO A 323 0.61 -17.50 -5.26
C PRO A 323 1.12 -16.04 -5.36
N ALA A 324 0.61 -15.24 -6.30
CA ALA A 324 0.98 -13.84 -6.43
C ALA A 324 0.59 -13.01 -5.20
N PHE A 325 -0.52 -13.33 -4.57
CA PHE A 325 -1.00 -12.65 -3.37
C PHE A 325 -0.39 -13.25 -2.09
N GLY A 326 -0.59 -14.56 -1.87
CA GLY A 326 -0.10 -15.25 -0.67
C GLY A 326 1.42 -15.24 -0.56
N GLY A 327 2.13 -15.45 -1.67
CA GLY A 327 3.61 -15.43 -1.73
C GLY A 327 4.23 -14.08 -1.40
N ASN A 328 3.50 -12.98 -1.63
CA ASN A 328 3.93 -11.63 -1.28
C ASN A 328 3.38 -11.15 0.09
N THR A 329 2.63 -11.98 0.82
CA THR A 329 2.09 -11.65 2.14
C THR A 329 3.01 -12.18 3.24
N ASP A 330 3.51 -11.31 4.10
CA ASP A 330 4.39 -11.66 5.22
C ASP A 330 3.86 -11.05 6.52
N PHE A 331 3.07 -11.83 7.24
CA PHE A 331 2.48 -11.41 8.52
C PHE A 331 3.54 -11.11 9.59
N ASN A 332 4.70 -11.80 9.55
CA ASN A 332 5.77 -11.53 10.49
C ASN A 332 6.40 -10.15 10.27
N SER A 333 6.70 -9.79 9.03
CA SER A 333 7.18 -8.43 8.69
C SER A 333 6.17 -7.33 9.09
N MET A 334 4.85 -7.60 8.92
CA MET A 334 3.80 -6.69 9.36
C MET A 334 3.80 -6.51 10.89
N ARG A 335 3.94 -7.61 11.66
CA ARG A 335 4.06 -7.55 13.13
C ARG A 335 5.31 -6.82 13.56
N LEU A 336 6.47 -7.20 13.00
CA LEU A 336 7.74 -6.58 13.33
C LEU A 336 7.66 -5.06 13.16
N ARG A 337 7.19 -4.59 12.02
CA ARG A 337 7.06 -3.15 11.77
C ARG A 337 6.06 -2.47 12.69
N SER A 338 4.92 -3.10 12.93
CA SER A 338 3.83 -2.47 13.68
C SER A 338 4.04 -2.47 15.19
N TYR A 339 4.72 -3.46 15.73
CA TYR A 339 4.82 -3.63 17.19
C TYR A 339 6.25 -3.57 17.72
N TYR A 340 7.26 -3.95 16.93
CA TYR A 340 8.63 -3.94 17.37
C TYR A 340 9.32 -2.58 17.16
N VAL A 341 8.98 -1.84 16.10
CA VAL A 341 9.56 -0.52 15.76
C VAL A 341 8.79 0.63 16.42
N ASP A 342 7.78 0.32 17.23
CA ASP A 342 7.02 1.36 17.90
C ASP A 342 7.90 2.12 18.91
N HIS A 343 8.03 3.41 18.69
CA HIS A 343 8.68 4.34 19.62
C HIS A 343 7.73 4.61 20.78
N THR A 344 7.43 3.57 21.57
CA THR A 344 6.64 3.77 22.78
C THR A 344 7.50 4.43 23.87
N PRO A 345 6.89 5.21 24.78
CA PRO A 345 7.58 5.76 25.96
C PRO A 345 8.12 4.65 26.89
N PHE A 346 7.95 3.41 26.54
CA PHE A 346 8.43 2.20 27.22
C PHE A 346 9.59 1.55 26.45
N ALA A 347 10.46 2.36 25.84
CA ALA A 347 11.62 1.85 25.09
C ALA A 347 12.50 0.88 25.88
N ASP A 348 12.52 1.00 27.21
CA ASP A 348 13.25 0.13 28.12
C ASP A 348 12.47 -1.14 28.52
N MET A 349 11.20 -1.25 28.11
CA MET A 349 10.40 -2.45 28.38
C MET A 349 10.61 -3.51 27.29
N PRO A 350 10.54 -4.81 27.64
CA PRO A 350 10.53 -5.87 26.64
C PRO A 350 9.43 -5.63 25.61
N ARG A 351 9.80 -5.59 24.33
CA ARG A 351 8.84 -5.42 23.24
C ARG A 351 8.09 -6.72 23.04
N LEU A 352 6.78 -6.68 23.24
CA LEU A 352 5.92 -7.84 23.08
C LEU A 352 5.35 -7.85 21.66
N MET A 353 5.48 -9.01 21.01
CA MET A 353 4.81 -9.28 19.74
C MET A 353 3.45 -9.91 20.04
N PRO A 354 2.36 -9.44 19.40
CA PRO A 354 1.05 -10.07 19.58
C PRO A 354 1.11 -11.52 19.07
N LYS A 355 0.58 -12.45 19.88
CA LYS A 355 0.50 -13.86 19.53
C LYS A 355 -0.52 -14.14 18.42
N GLY A 356 -1.62 -13.40 18.42
CA GLY A 356 -2.71 -13.52 17.42
C GLY A 356 -2.80 -12.30 16.52
N PRO A 357 -3.69 -12.34 15.50
CA PRO A 357 -4.52 -13.51 15.14
C PRO A 357 -3.70 -14.70 14.61
N ASP A 358 -4.33 -15.89 14.56
CA ASP A 358 -3.73 -17.10 14.00
C ASP A 358 -3.68 -17.02 12.45
N ASP A 359 -2.47 -16.91 11.91
CA ASP A 359 -2.25 -16.76 10.46
C ASP A 359 -2.65 -18.02 9.67
N SER A 360 -2.70 -19.20 10.32
CA SER A 360 -3.11 -20.44 9.65
C SER A 360 -4.55 -20.38 9.12
N ARG A 361 -5.38 -19.51 9.67
CA ARG A 361 -6.76 -19.28 9.21
C ARG A 361 -6.85 -18.77 7.77
N TRP A 362 -5.81 -18.14 7.25
CA TRP A 362 -5.75 -17.72 5.85
C TRP A 362 -5.66 -18.91 4.88
N LEU A 363 -5.24 -20.09 5.36
CA LEU A 363 -5.16 -21.33 4.61
C LEU A 363 -6.44 -22.18 4.72
N GLU A 364 -7.44 -21.76 5.52
CA GLU A 364 -8.72 -22.43 5.60
C GLU A 364 -9.45 -22.35 4.25
N PRO A 365 -10.20 -23.41 3.86
CA PRO A 365 -11.02 -23.38 2.64
C PRO A 365 -11.95 -22.17 2.58
N ASN A 366 -12.21 -21.68 1.39
CA ASN A 366 -13.22 -20.66 1.11
C ASN A 366 -14.27 -21.23 0.13
N ASP A 367 -15.39 -20.54 0.01
CA ASP A 367 -16.54 -20.97 -0.81
C ASP A 367 -16.65 -20.22 -2.14
N ARG A 368 -15.70 -19.34 -2.46
CA ARG A 368 -15.86 -18.38 -3.58
C ARG A 368 -15.96 -19.05 -4.92
N GLU A 369 -15.09 -20.02 -5.21
CA GLU A 369 -15.12 -20.73 -6.47
C GLU A 369 -16.42 -21.52 -6.66
N GLU A 370 -16.87 -22.27 -5.62
CA GLU A 370 -18.12 -23.03 -5.66
C GLU A 370 -19.34 -22.10 -5.81
N LYS A 371 -19.39 -21.02 -5.05
CA LYS A 371 -20.51 -20.06 -5.02
C LYS A 371 -20.70 -19.33 -6.36
N PHE A 372 -19.63 -19.03 -7.07
CA PHE A 372 -19.65 -18.24 -8.30
C PHE A 372 -19.25 -19.02 -9.55
N SER A 373 -18.98 -20.33 -9.46
CA SER A 373 -18.84 -21.17 -10.66
C SER A 373 -20.14 -21.12 -11.46
N LYS A 374 -20.02 -20.78 -12.74
CA LYS A 374 -21.17 -20.85 -13.67
C LYS A 374 -21.65 -22.29 -13.72
N LYS A 375 -22.87 -22.57 -13.28
CA LYS A 375 -23.55 -23.84 -13.47
C LYS A 375 -23.93 -24.02 -14.93
#